data_36fe5b1ec5bf74b9f4ac62569b7017e5
#
_entry.id   36fe5b1ec5bf74b9f4ac62569b7017e5
#
_cell.length_a   1.000
_cell.length_b   1.000
_cell.length_c   1.000
_cell.angle_alpha   90.00
_cell.angle_beta   90.00
_cell.angle_gamma   90.00
#
_symmetry.space_group_name_H-M   'P 1'
#
loop_
_entity.id
_entity.type
_entity.pdbx_description
1 polymer ?
#
loop_
_entity_poly.entity_id
_entity_poly.type
_entity_poly.pdbx_seq_one_letter_code
_entity_poly.pdbx_strand_id
1 'polypeptide(L)'
;MFYVLLLYALFASVFTISKTGLEYSQPLFFIGTRMVLAGIILLAYQKFVKGESFGFDRQIWRRLFRLSIFNIYLTNAFEFWGLKYLTSFKTCFIYSLSPFMSALLCYLMFAEKLSVKKWIGLMIGFIGFIPILMSQTNNEEQTGKLLFFSWAELSVMLAAISSVYGWIVLKQLIKENGLAPMNANGFSMLIGGSIALMHSGLTENWAPLPISNTTIFLECTLALIIISNLVCYNLYGSLLKKYSAPFISFAGFTTPLFTALFGWIFLGEIVTWPFYVSFGTVFLGLLLFNQEELGQGYQMEQLANS
;
A
#
# COMPACT_ATOMS: atom_id res chain seq x y z
N MET A 1 6.98 -4.23 18.65
CA MET A 1 6.41 -5.41 17.95
C MET A 1 4.88 -5.35 17.82
N PHE A 2 4.10 -5.22 18.91
CA PHE A 2 2.62 -5.22 18.84
C PHE A 2 2.04 -4.24 17.82
N TYR A 3 2.45 -2.96 17.83
CA TYR A 3 1.95 -1.95 16.87
C TYR A 3 2.29 -2.27 15.41
N VAL A 4 3.37 -2.98 15.13
CA VAL A 4 3.73 -3.40 13.78
C VAL A 4 2.79 -4.49 13.29
N LEU A 5 2.52 -5.52 14.11
CA LEU A 5 1.56 -6.57 13.76
C LEU A 5 0.14 -6.02 13.63
N LEU A 6 -0.27 -5.14 14.56
CA LEU A 6 -1.57 -4.46 14.51
C LEU A 6 -1.71 -3.67 13.19
N LEU A 7 -0.69 -2.92 12.80
CA LEU A 7 -0.67 -2.18 11.54
C LEU A 7 -0.99 -3.09 10.35
N TYR A 8 -0.33 -4.25 10.26
CA TYR A 8 -0.50 -5.14 9.11
C TYR A 8 -1.80 -5.93 9.13
N ALA A 9 -2.34 -6.24 10.32
CA ALA A 9 -3.69 -6.77 10.44
C ALA A 9 -4.74 -5.74 10.00
N LEU A 10 -4.57 -4.47 10.37
CA LEU A 10 -5.44 -3.38 9.91
C LEU A 10 -5.29 -3.15 8.40
N PHE A 11 -4.07 -3.14 7.84
CA PHE A 11 -3.89 -3.06 6.39
C PHE A 11 -4.53 -4.22 5.64
N ALA A 12 -4.52 -5.43 6.21
CA ALA A 12 -5.19 -6.58 5.63
C ALA A 12 -6.70 -6.36 5.49
N SER A 13 -7.35 -5.80 6.51
CA SER A 13 -8.78 -5.48 6.48
C SER A 13 -9.13 -4.45 5.40
N VAL A 14 -8.21 -3.55 5.06
CA VAL A 14 -8.41 -2.53 4.01
C VAL A 14 -8.68 -3.17 2.65
N PHE A 15 -7.99 -4.26 2.28
CA PHE A 15 -8.22 -4.95 1.01
C PHE A 15 -9.63 -5.54 0.94
N THR A 16 -10.09 -6.17 2.03
CA THR A 16 -11.45 -6.74 2.13
C THR A 16 -12.52 -5.65 2.04
N ILE A 17 -12.40 -4.58 2.83
CA ILE A 17 -13.36 -3.46 2.83
C ILE A 17 -13.36 -2.76 1.46
N SER A 18 -12.18 -2.55 0.86
CA SER A 18 -12.06 -1.94 -0.48
C SER A 18 -12.74 -2.80 -1.55
N LYS A 19 -12.56 -4.13 -1.49
CA LYS A 19 -13.20 -5.06 -2.42
C LYS A 19 -14.73 -4.97 -2.31
N THR A 20 -15.28 -5.01 -1.10
CA THR A 20 -16.73 -4.82 -0.87
C THR A 20 -17.21 -3.47 -1.41
N GLY A 21 -16.49 -2.38 -1.12
CA GLY A 21 -16.87 -1.05 -1.59
C GLY A 21 -16.85 -0.90 -3.12
N LEU A 22 -15.95 -1.62 -3.81
CA LEU A 22 -15.85 -1.62 -5.28
C LEU A 22 -17.03 -2.33 -5.98
N GLU A 23 -17.79 -3.17 -5.28
CA GLU A 23 -19.02 -3.74 -5.82
C GLU A 23 -20.15 -2.70 -5.94
N TYR A 24 -20.08 -1.63 -5.16
CA TYR A 24 -21.13 -0.60 -5.05
C TYR A 24 -20.70 0.78 -5.52
N SER A 25 -19.46 0.96 -5.96
CA SER A 25 -18.91 2.25 -6.38
C SER A 25 -17.85 2.10 -7.46
N GLN A 26 -17.74 3.13 -8.31
CA GLN A 26 -16.63 3.20 -9.27
C GLN A 26 -15.30 3.51 -8.56
N PRO A 27 -14.18 2.93 -9.06
CA PRO A 27 -12.89 2.97 -8.35
C PRO A 27 -12.37 4.38 -8.05
N LEU A 28 -12.31 5.26 -9.04
CA LEU A 28 -11.70 6.59 -8.89
C LEU A 28 -12.54 7.52 -8.00
N PHE A 29 -13.88 7.43 -8.11
CA PHE A 29 -14.78 8.16 -7.23
C PHE A 29 -14.61 7.72 -5.77
N PHE A 30 -14.53 6.41 -5.53
CA PHE A 30 -14.36 5.84 -4.21
C PHE A 30 -13.02 6.28 -3.58
N ILE A 31 -11.92 6.21 -4.35
CA ILE A 31 -10.60 6.68 -3.92
C ILE A 31 -10.64 8.17 -3.60
N GLY A 32 -11.10 8.96 -4.55
CA GLY A 32 -11.08 10.41 -4.47
C GLY A 32 -11.87 10.93 -3.28
N THR A 33 -13.11 10.44 -3.10
CA THR A 33 -13.99 10.85 -2.00
C THR A 33 -13.36 10.55 -0.64
N ARG A 34 -12.88 9.32 -0.40
CA ARG A 34 -12.27 8.96 0.88
C ARG A 34 -10.98 9.73 1.16
N MET A 35 -10.13 9.94 0.14
CA MET A 35 -8.84 10.62 0.31
C MET A 35 -9.02 12.12 0.57
N VAL A 36 -9.92 12.79 -0.14
CA VAL A 36 -10.22 14.21 0.10
C VAL A 36 -10.79 14.40 1.50
N LEU A 37 -11.77 13.59 1.91
CA LEU A 37 -12.35 13.69 3.25
C LEU A 37 -11.30 13.41 4.33
N ALA A 38 -10.48 12.38 4.18
CA ALA A 38 -9.40 12.09 5.13
C ALA A 38 -8.37 13.23 5.19
N GLY A 39 -7.98 13.78 4.04
CA GLY A 39 -7.06 14.92 3.95
C GLY A 39 -7.60 16.15 4.68
N ILE A 40 -8.88 16.49 4.48
CA ILE A 40 -9.55 17.59 5.19
C ILE A 40 -9.54 17.35 6.69
N ILE A 41 -9.93 16.15 7.15
CA ILE A 41 -9.97 15.80 8.58
C ILE A 41 -8.57 15.95 9.22
N LEU A 42 -7.53 15.39 8.58
CA LEU A 42 -6.16 15.46 9.09
C LEU A 42 -5.65 16.91 9.18
N LEU A 43 -5.83 17.68 8.11
CA LEU A 43 -5.36 19.07 8.07
C LEU A 43 -6.16 19.98 9.01
N ALA A 44 -7.47 19.78 9.11
CA ALA A 44 -8.30 20.48 10.08
C ALA A 44 -7.86 20.21 11.52
N TYR A 45 -7.60 18.94 11.86
CA TYR A 45 -7.08 18.57 13.18
C TYR A 45 -5.73 19.26 13.46
N GLN A 46 -4.79 19.22 12.50
CA GLN A 46 -3.48 19.84 12.67
C GLN A 46 -3.58 21.38 12.84
N LYS A 47 -4.44 22.03 12.07
CA LYS A 47 -4.60 23.49 12.13
C LYS A 47 -5.34 23.96 13.37
N PHE A 48 -6.50 23.35 13.67
CA PHE A 48 -7.40 23.85 14.72
C PHE A 48 -7.11 23.27 16.10
N VAL A 49 -6.59 22.02 16.19
CA VAL A 49 -6.31 21.38 17.48
C VAL A 49 -4.83 21.50 17.86
N LYS A 50 -3.92 21.37 16.89
CA LYS A 50 -2.47 21.45 17.13
C LYS A 50 -1.89 22.85 16.94
N GLY A 51 -2.64 23.79 16.34
CA GLY A 51 -2.18 25.15 16.09
C GLY A 51 -1.04 25.26 15.08
N GLU A 52 -0.84 24.23 14.23
CA GLU A 52 0.26 24.24 13.25
C GLU A 52 0.02 25.24 12.12
N SER A 53 1.09 25.92 11.70
CA SER A 53 1.09 26.79 10.52
C SER A 53 1.67 26.03 9.31
N PHE A 54 1.03 26.16 8.15
CA PHE A 54 1.41 25.45 6.92
C PHE A 54 2.27 26.32 5.98
N GLY A 55 3.34 26.90 6.51
CA GLY A 55 4.31 27.66 5.72
C GLY A 55 5.45 26.76 5.22
N PHE A 56 5.27 26.11 4.07
CA PHE A 56 6.28 25.22 3.49
C PHE A 56 7.04 25.89 2.34
N ASP A 57 8.31 25.59 2.25
CA ASP A 57 9.16 26.02 1.14
C ASP A 57 8.81 25.30 -0.18
N ARG A 58 9.38 25.78 -1.29
CA ARG A 58 9.14 25.21 -2.61
C ARG A 58 9.63 23.76 -2.73
N GLN A 59 10.63 23.36 -1.96
CA GLN A 59 11.17 22.01 -1.98
C GLN A 59 10.21 21.02 -1.32
N ILE A 60 9.64 21.38 -0.18
CA ILE A 60 8.62 20.58 0.53
C ILE A 60 7.39 20.41 -0.36
N TRP A 61 6.91 21.50 -1.00
CA TRP A 61 5.77 21.42 -1.92
C TRP A 61 6.00 20.48 -3.11
N ARG A 62 7.19 20.48 -3.70
CA ARG A 62 7.53 19.52 -4.79
C ARG A 62 7.54 18.08 -4.31
N ARG A 63 8.02 17.82 -3.08
CA ARG A 63 8.00 16.48 -2.48
C ARG A 63 6.57 16.06 -2.12
N LEU A 64 5.76 16.95 -1.56
CA LEU A 64 4.34 16.70 -1.29
C LEU A 64 3.58 16.35 -2.57
N PHE A 65 3.80 17.09 -3.65
CA PHE A 65 3.16 16.82 -4.93
C PHE A 65 3.57 15.45 -5.50
N ARG A 66 4.86 15.08 -5.43
CA ARG A 66 5.32 13.75 -5.80
C ARG A 66 4.69 12.66 -4.93
N LEU A 67 4.62 12.87 -3.62
CA LEU A 67 3.94 11.97 -2.70
C LEU A 67 2.46 11.80 -3.07
N SER A 68 1.77 12.89 -3.40
CA SER A 68 0.36 12.88 -3.79
C SER A 68 0.10 12.07 -5.06
N ILE A 69 0.97 12.24 -6.08
CA ILE A 69 0.83 11.51 -7.33
C ILE A 69 1.13 10.03 -7.13
N PHE A 70 2.29 9.71 -6.57
CA PHE A 70 2.75 8.32 -6.54
C PHE A 70 2.10 7.50 -5.42
N ASN A 71 2.04 8.03 -4.18
CA ASN A 71 1.54 7.25 -3.05
C ASN A 71 0.01 7.25 -2.94
N ILE A 72 -0.64 8.32 -3.36
CA ILE A 72 -2.09 8.44 -3.22
C ILE A 72 -2.80 8.16 -4.53
N TYR A 73 -2.54 8.94 -5.58
CA TYR A 73 -3.30 8.83 -6.82
C TYR A 73 -2.96 7.56 -7.61
N LEU A 74 -1.72 7.39 -8.08
CA LEU A 74 -1.34 6.25 -8.93
C LEU A 74 -1.44 4.92 -8.18
N THR A 75 -0.94 4.85 -6.95
CA THR A 75 -1.03 3.64 -6.14
C THR A 75 -2.47 3.17 -6.02
N ASN A 76 -3.38 4.03 -5.56
CA ASN A 76 -4.76 3.62 -5.35
C ASN A 76 -5.52 3.41 -6.68
N ALA A 77 -5.27 4.21 -7.72
CA ALA A 77 -5.91 4.04 -9.02
C ALA A 77 -5.57 2.66 -9.62
N PHE A 78 -4.31 2.29 -9.66
CA PHE A 78 -3.88 0.98 -10.15
C PHE A 78 -4.31 -0.17 -9.24
N GLU A 79 -4.23 -0.02 -7.93
CA GLU A 79 -4.65 -1.02 -6.95
C GLU A 79 -6.14 -1.33 -7.07
N PHE A 80 -6.99 -0.31 -7.03
CA PHE A 80 -8.43 -0.48 -7.04
C PHE A 80 -8.94 -1.00 -8.38
N TRP A 81 -8.31 -0.56 -9.48
CA TRP A 81 -8.62 -1.15 -10.79
C TRP A 81 -8.27 -2.64 -10.82
N GLY A 82 -7.09 -3.04 -10.35
CA GLY A 82 -6.69 -4.45 -10.27
C GLY A 82 -7.53 -5.26 -9.29
N LEU A 83 -7.80 -4.72 -8.09
CA LEU A 83 -8.60 -5.35 -7.04
C LEU A 83 -10.05 -5.65 -7.50
N LYS A 84 -10.59 -4.89 -8.44
CA LYS A 84 -11.89 -5.17 -9.04
C LYS A 84 -11.95 -6.56 -9.67
N TYR A 85 -10.86 -7.04 -10.26
CA TYR A 85 -10.78 -8.30 -10.99
C TYR A 85 -10.07 -9.41 -10.20
N LEU A 86 -9.13 -9.07 -9.32
CA LEU A 86 -8.38 -10.01 -8.49
C LEU A 86 -9.09 -10.30 -7.16
N THR A 87 -8.71 -11.40 -6.51
CA THR A 87 -9.07 -11.64 -5.10
C THR A 87 -8.31 -10.67 -4.17
N SER A 88 -8.87 -10.42 -3.00
CA SER A 88 -8.25 -9.53 -2.00
C SER A 88 -6.88 -10.03 -1.56
N PHE A 89 -6.74 -11.33 -1.29
CA PHE A 89 -5.49 -11.93 -0.88
C PHE A 89 -4.45 -11.98 -2.01
N LYS A 90 -4.84 -12.19 -3.29
CA LYS A 90 -3.91 -12.15 -4.42
C LYS A 90 -3.36 -10.73 -4.63
N THR A 91 -4.22 -9.73 -4.56
CA THR A 91 -3.83 -8.32 -4.62
C THR A 91 -2.84 -7.99 -3.50
N CYS A 92 -3.16 -8.35 -2.25
CA CYS A 92 -2.28 -8.17 -1.11
C CYS A 92 -0.95 -8.92 -1.26
N PHE A 93 -0.98 -10.13 -1.81
CA PHE A 93 0.22 -10.92 -2.03
C PHE A 93 1.16 -10.26 -3.06
N ILE A 94 0.62 -9.62 -4.12
CA ILE A 94 1.44 -8.82 -5.06
C ILE A 94 2.13 -7.67 -4.32
N TYR A 95 1.47 -7.02 -3.38
CA TYR A 95 2.09 -5.99 -2.53
C TYR A 95 3.23 -6.51 -1.65
N SER A 96 3.23 -7.79 -1.30
CA SER A 96 4.33 -8.38 -0.51
C SER A 96 5.66 -8.48 -1.27
N LEU A 97 5.68 -8.19 -2.58
CA LEU A 97 6.90 -7.91 -3.35
C LEU A 97 7.52 -6.54 -3.05
N SER A 98 6.85 -5.65 -2.31
CA SER A 98 7.34 -4.29 -2.02
C SER A 98 8.77 -4.23 -1.48
N PRO A 99 9.28 -5.13 -0.60
CA PRO A 99 10.66 -5.12 -0.17
C PRO A 99 11.65 -5.34 -1.32
N PHE A 100 11.32 -6.26 -2.24
CA PHE A 100 12.15 -6.55 -3.40
C PHE A 100 12.12 -5.39 -4.39
N MET A 101 10.94 -4.79 -4.64
CA MET A 101 10.80 -3.59 -5.46
C MET A 101 11.53 -2.39 -4.86
N SER A 102 11.49 -2.23 -3.53
CA SER A 102 12.25 -1.20 -2.82
C SER A 102 13.75 -1.35 -3.03
N ALA A 103 14.27 -2.56 -2.87
CA ALA A 103 15.69 -2.82 -3.08
C ALA A 103 16.12 -2.56 -4.54
N LEU A 104 15.30 -2.99 -5.49
CA LEU A 104 15.57 -2.75 -6.91
C LEU A 104 15.54 -1.26 -7.25
N LEU A 105 14.58 -0.51 -6.71
CA LEU A 105 14.52 0.95 -6.88
C LEU A 105 15.71 1.65 -6.22
N CYS A 106 16.12 1.23 -5.03
CA CYS A 106 17.32 1.77 -4.37
C CYS A 106 18.58 1.47 -5.18
N TYR A 107 18.73 0.26 -5.72
CA TYR A 107 19.83 -0.10 -6.61
C TYR A 107 19.87 0.79 -7.88
N LEU A 108 18.71 0.99 -8.54
CA LEU A 108 18.62 1.75 -9.78
C LEU A 108 18.75 3.27 -9.58
N MET A 109 18.16 3.80 -8.50
CA MET A 109 18.09 5.25 -8.27
C MET A 109 19.27 5.80 -7.46
N PHE A 110 19.79 5.02 -6.52
CA PHE A 110 20.83 5.44 -5.58
C PHE A 110 22.15 4.68 -5.76
N ALA A 111 22.23 3.78 -6.75
CA ALA A 111 23.40 2.92 -7.01
C ALA A 111 23.84 2.11 -5.77
N GLU A 112 22.89 1.78 -4.86
CA GLU A 112 23.16 0.95 -3.70
C GLU A 112 23.50 -0.48 -4.14
N LYS A 113 24.68 -0.98 -3.77
CA LYS A 113 25.11 -2.33 -4.15
C LYS A 113 24.31 -3.37 -3.35
N LEU A 114 23.67 -4.29 -4.06
CA LEU A 114 23.04 -5.46 -3.45
C LEU A 114 24.07 -6.57 -3.24
N SER A 115 24.11 -7.17 -2.06
CA SER A 115 24.95 -8.35 -1.79
C SER A 115 24.44 -9.56 -2.60
N VAL A 116 25.31 -10.55 -2.79
CA VAL A 116 24.94 -11.80 -3.48
C VAL A 116 23.76 -12.49 -2.79
N LYS A 117 23.71 -12.46 -1.45
CA LYS A 117 22.58 -13.00 -0.68
C LYS A 117 21.26 -12.29 -0.99
N LYS A 118 21.29 -10.95 -1.11
CA LYS A 118 20.12 -10.15 -1.50
C LYS A 118 19.64 -10.52 -2.91
N TRP A 119 20.55 -10.72 -3.86
CA TRP A 119 20.21 -11.18 -5.21
C TRP A 119 19.58 -12.58 -5.21
N ILE A 120 20.14 -13.54 -4.44
CA ILE A 120 19.57 -14.89 -4.31
C ILE A 120 18.16 -14.83 -3.68
N GLY A 121 18.00 -14.07 -2.59
CA GLY A 121 16.70 -13.86 -1.94
C GLY A 121 15.65 -13.27 -2.87
N LEU A 122 16.05 -12.29 -3.68
CA LEU A 122 15.21 -11.64 -4.69
C LEU A 122 14.78 -12.66 -5.78
N MET A 123 15.69 -13.47 -6.31
CA MET A 123 15.38 -14.51 -7.30
C MET A 123 14.43 -15.55 -6.75
N ILE A 124 14.66 -16.05 -5.52
CA ILE A 124 13.77 -17.01 -4.87
C ILE A 124 12.38 -16.39 -4.66
N GLY A 125 12.31 -15.13 -4.23
CA GLY A 125 11.05 -14.41 -4.06
C GLY A 125 10.26 -14.31 -5.37
N PHE A 126 10.89 -13.92 -6.47
CA PHE A 126 10.22 -13.83 -7.77
C PHE A 126 9.78 -15.20 -8.32
N ILE A 127 10.60 -16.24 -8.18
CA ILE A 127 10.21 -17.61 -8.57
C ILE A 127 9.03 -18.09 -7.71
N GLY A 128 9.04 -17.80 -6.42
CA GLY A 128 7.96 -18.16 -5.49
C GLY A 128 6.62 -17.48 -5.82
N PHE A 129 6.63 -16.43 -6.64
CA PHE A 129 5.42 -15.76 -7.10
C PHE A 129 4.68 -16.51 -8.22
N ILE A 130 5.39 -17.35 -8.98
CA ILE A 130 4.85 -18.03 -10.17
C ILE A 130 3.58 -18.85 -9.87
N PRO A 131 3.51 -19.71 -8.81
CA PRO A 131 2.32 -20.53 -8.58
C PRO A 131 1.03 -19.72 -8.39
N ILE A 132 1.09 -18.58 -7.67
CA ILE A 132 -0.10 -17.76 -7.44
C ILE A 132 -0.52 -17.00 -8.70
N LEU A 133 0.42 -16.59 -9.54
CA LEU A 133 0.13 -15.94 -10.82
C LEU A 133 -0.54 -16.92 -11.81
N MET A 134 -0.17 -18.20 -11.77
CA MET A 134 -0.82 -19.23 -12.59
C MET A 134 -2.24 -19.58 -12.13
N SER A 135 -2.59 -19.24 -10.88
CA SER A 135 -3.94 -19.43 -10.31
C SER A 135 -4.84 -18.25 -10.66
N GLN A 136 -5.48 -18.29 -11.83
CA GLN A 136 -6.36 -17.22 -12.30
C GLN A 136 -7.83 -17.51 -12.02
N THR A 137 -8.61 -16.47 -11.77
CA THR A 137 -10.07 -16.53 -11.64
C THR A 137 -10.74 -16.11 -12.95
N ASN A 138 -12.01 -16.53 -13.15
CA ASN A 138 -12.79 -16.14 -14.35
C ASN A 138 -12.88 -14.62 -14.54
N ASN A 139 -12.99 -13.86 -13.45
CA ASN A 139 -13.04 -12.39 -13.51
C ASN A 139 -11.72 -11.79 -14.00
N GLU A 140 -10.61 -12.39 -13.62
CA GLU A 140 -9.27 -11.97 -14.01
C GLU A 140 -9.00 -12.23 -15.48
N GLU A 141 -9.49 -13.36 -16.01
CA GLU A 141 -9.34 -13.71 -17.43
C GLU A 141 -9.99 -12.70 -18.37
N GLN A 142 -11.05 -11.99 -17.92
CA GLN A 142 -11.69 -10.94 -18.69
C GLN A 142 -10.79 -9.73 -18.98
N THR A 143 -9.73 -9.51 -18.19
CA THR A 143 -8.81 -8.39 -18.40
C THR A 143 -7.81 -8.59 -19.52
N GLY A 144 -7.70 -9.84 -20.05
CA GLY A 144 -6.66 -10.21 -21.01
C GLY A 144 -5.28 -10.40 -20.36
N LYS A 145 -4.31 -10.79 -21.18
CA LYS A 145 -2.97 -11.16 -20.71
C LYS A 145 -1.87 -10.48 -21.53
N LEU A 146 -0.80 -10.10 -20.86
CA LEU A 146 0.46 -9.74 -21.47
C LEU A 146 1.51 -10.78 -21.05
N LEU A 147 1.91 -11.68 -21.96
CA LEU A 147 2.74 -12.85 -21.66
C LEU A 147 2.04 -13.76 -20.63
N PHE A 148 2.58 -13.84 -19.42
CA PHE A 148 2.07 -14.66 -18.30
C PHE A 148 1.21 -13.90 -17.30
N PHE A 149 1.17 -12.55 -17.40
CA PHE A 149 0.49 -11.67 -16.45
C PHE A 149 -0.84 -11.19 -17.01
N SER A 150 -1.88 -11.18 -16.17
CA SER A 150 -3.11 -10.45 -16.48
C SER A 150 -2.86 -8.95 -16.37
N TRP A 151 -3.64 -8.14 -17.10
CA TRP A 151 -3.56 -6.69 -16.94
C TRP A 151 -3.92 -6.23 -15.53
N ALA A 152 -4.77 -6.99 -14.82
CA ALA A 152 -5.09 -6.73 -13.42
C ALA A 152 -3.87 -6.91 -12.51
N GLU A 153 -3.10 -7.99 -12.70
CA GLU A 153 -1.84 -8.22 -11.97
C GLU A 153 -0.80 -7.15 -12.24
N LEU A 154 -0.61 -6.80 -13.52
CA LEU A 154 0.31 -5.74 -13.92
C LEU A 154 -0.08 -4.40 -13.29
N SER A 155 -1.37 -4.09 -13.22
CA SER A 155 -1.87 -2.88 -12.57
C SER A 155 -1.47 -2.86 -11.08
N VAL A 156 -1.69 -3.96 -10.36
CA VAL A 156 -1.31 -4.04 -8.93
C VAL A 156 0.21 -4.00 -8.74
N MET A 157 1.00 -4.56 -9.64
CA MET A 157 2.46 -4.42 -9.62
C MET A 157 2.89 -2.96 -9.79
N LEU A 158 2.27 -2.22 -10.70
CA LEU A 158 2.50 -0.78 -10.87
C LEU A 158 2.08 0.01 -9.63
N ALA A 159 0.97 -0.39 -8.99
CA ALA A 159 0.55 0.17 -7.72
C ALA A 159 1.61 -0.03 -6.63
N ALA A 160 2.15 -1.26 -6.51
CA ALA A 160 3.19 -1.58 -5.54
C ALA A 160 4.47 -0.75 -5.77
N ILE A 161 4.92 -0.63 -7.01
CA ILE A 161 6.09 0.21 -7.37
C ILE A 161 5.83 1.68 -7.02
N SER A 162 4.67 2.21 -7.39
CA SER A 162 4.28 3.59 -7.08
C SER A 162 4.23 3.84 -5.57
N SER A 163 3.67 2.90 -4.83
CA SER A 163 3.60 2.93 -3.36
C SER A 163 4.99 2.97 -2.73
N VAL A 164 5.90 2.09 -3.15
CA VAL A 164 7.28 2.05 -2.63
C VAL A 164 7.99 3.38 -2.86
N TYR A 165 7.90 3.94 -4.08
CA TYR A 165 8.46 5.26 -4.35
C TYR A 165 7.83 6.35 -3.46
N GLY A 166 6.52 6.30 -3.28
CA GLY A 166 5.80 7.21 -2.39
C GLY A 166 6.28 7.13 -0.94
N TRP A 167 6.49 5.92 -0.40
CA TRP A 167 7.03 5.74 0.95
C TRP A 167 8.47 6.25 1.10
N ILE A 168 9.29 6.16 0.06
CA ILE A 168 10.63 6.77 0.03
C ILE A 168 10.51 8.31 0.13
N VAL A 169 9.62 8.92 -0.65
CA VAL A 169 9.38 10.37 -0.59
C VAL A 169 8.82 10.80 0.78
N LEU A 170 7.91 10.03 1.35
CA LEU A 170 7.40 10.29 2.70
C LEU A 170 8.50 10.23 3.75
N LYS A 171 9.38 9.22 3.68
CA LYS A 171 10.54 9.12 4.58
C LYS A 171 11.46 10.33 4.48
N GLN A 172 11.70 10.86 3.27
CA GLN A 172 12.47 12.09 3.07
C GLN A 172 11.79 13.30 3.70
N LEU A 173 10.47 13.49 3.50
CA LEU A 173 9.71 14.57 4.13
C LEU A 173 9.78 14.52 5.66
N ILE A 174 9.69 13.33 6.24
CA ILE A 174 9.73 13.15 7.69
C ILE A 174 11.15 13.35 8.26
N LYS A 175 12.17 12.68 7.65
CA LYS A 175 13.52 12.65 8.21
C LYS A 175 14.38 13.85 7.84
N GLU A 176 14.29 14.32 6.60
CA GLU A 176 15.13 15.41 6.10
C GLU A 176 14.48 16.78 6.31
N ASN A 177 13.16 16.88 6.13
CA ASN A 177 12.44 18.14 6.28
C ASN A 177 11.75 18.32 7.63
N GLY A 178 11.78 17.31 8.53
CA GLY A 178 11.14 17.38 9.84
C GLY A 178 9.61 17.44 9.82
N LEU A 179 8.98 17.16 8.67
CA LEU A 179 7.54 17.28 8.53
C LEU A 179 6.81 16.20 9.34
N ALA A 180 5.77 16.58 10.07
CA ALA A 180 4.94 15.62 10.79
C ALA A 180 4.25 14.68 9.79
N PRO A 181 4.21 13.34 10.05
CA PRO A 181 3.53 12.39 9.17
C PRO A 181 2.09 12.77 8.83
N MET A 182 1.36 13.29 9.80
CA MET A 182 -0.03 13.75 9.60
C MET A 182 -0.14 14.88 8.58
N ASN A 183 0.80 15.85 8.58
CA ASN A 183 0.81 16.94 7.60
C ASN A 183 1.13 16.41 6.20
N ALA A 184 2.16 15.56 6.08
CA ALA A 184 2.54 14.96 4.81
C ALA A 184 1.38 14.14 4.22
N ASN A 185 0.74 13.30 5.04
CA ASN A 185 -0.40 12.48 4.63
C ASN A 185 -1.63 13.35 4.31
N GLY A 186 -1.96 14.34 5.16
CA GLY A 186 -3.10 15.22 4.95
C GLY A 186 -3.04 15.97 3.62
N PHE A 187 -1.91 16.62 3.32
CA PHE A 187 -1.72 17.33 2.05
C PHE A 187 -1.70 16.37 0.86
N SER A 188 -0.99 15.25 0.98
CA SER A 188 -0.91 14.28 -0.13
C SER A 188 -2.26 13.65 -0.44
N MET A 189 -3.06 13.33 0.58
CA MET A 189 -4.42 12.80 0.41
C MET A 189 -5.36 13.82 -0.20
N LEU A 190 -5.30 15.08 0.24
CA LEU A 190 -6.13 16.15 -0.32
C LEU A 190 -5.83 16.36 -1.81
N ILE A 191 -4.54 16.50 -2.17
CA ILE A 191 -4.13 16.73 -3.56
C ILE A 191 -4.37 15.48 -4.41
N GLY A 192 -3.89 14.31 -3.98
CA GLY A 192 -4.02 13.07 -4.74
C GLY A 192 -5.47 12.61 -4.89
N GLY A 193 -6.28 12.80 -3.84
CA GLY A 193 -7.72 12.55 -3.87
C GLY A 193 -8.46 13.48 -4.82
N SER A 194 -8.10 14.77 -4.86
CA SER A 194 -8.67 15.73 -5.81
C SER A 194 -8.35 15.35 -7.26
N ILE A 195 -7.10 14.89 -7.54
CA ILE A 195 -6.73 14.38 -8.86
C ILE A 195 -7.57 13.15 -9.23
N ALA A 196 -7.79 12.23 -8.28
CA ALA A 196 -8.63 11.05 -8.50
C ALA A 196 -10.07 11.42 -8.81
N LEU A 197 -10.68 12.40 -8.10
CA LEU A 197 -12.03 12.89 -8.38
C LEU A 197 -12.12 13.58 -9.75
N MET A 198 -11.13 14.38 -10.12
CA MET A 198 -11.08 14.99 -11.45
C MET A 198 -11.01 13.92 -12.55
N HIS A 199 -10.18 12.90 -12.35
CA HIS A 199 -10.09 11.77 -13.29
C HIS A 199 -11.40 10.97 -13.33
N SER A 200 -12.04 10.72 -12.20
CA SER A 200 -13.37 10.11 -12.11
C SER A 200 -14.42 10.87 -12.93
N GLY A 201 -14.45 12.21 -12.79
CA GLY A 201 -15.37 13.05 -13.54
C GLY A 201 -15.19 13.01 -15.05
N LEU A 202 -13.99 12.62 -15.53
CA LEU A 202 -13.67 12.49 -16.95
C LEU A 202 -13.93 11.10 -17.52
N THR A 203 -13.87 10.04 -16.69
CA THR A 203 -13.84 8.66 -17.17
C THR A 203 -14.92 7.75 -16.60
N GLU A 204 -15.48 8.09 -15.45
CA GLU A 204 -16.54 7.31 -14.80
C GLU A 204 -17.93 7.90 -15.06
N ASN A 205 -18.96 7.07 -14.98
CA ASN A 205 -20.33 7.50 -15.25
C ASN A 205 -20.96 8.16 -14.02
N TRP A 206 -21.22 9.46 -14.10
CA TRP A 206 -21.85 10.29 -13.06
C TRP A 206 -23.34 10.52 -13.34
N ALA A 207 -24.16 9.48 -13.23
CA ALA A 207 -25.60 9.61 -13.45
C ALA A 207 -26.44 9.00 -12.30
N PRO A 208 -26.75 9.73 -11.19
CA PRO A 208 -26.24 11.07 -10.76
C PRO A 208 -24.87 11.02 -10.07
N LEU A 209 -24.52 9.91 -9.44
CA LEU A 209 -23.24 9.63 -8.78
C LEU A 209 -22.78 8.22 -9.16
N PRO A 210 -21.46 7.96 -9.21
CA PRO A 210 -20.93 6.63 -9.56
C PRO A 210 -21.05 5.62 -8.39
N ILE A 211 -22.25 5.50 -7.83
CA ILE A 211 -22.58 4.66 -6.67
C ILE A 211 -23.87 3.90 -6.96
N SER A 212 -23.89 2.59 -6.69
CA SER A 212 -25.11 1.76 -6.79
C SER A 212 -25.85 1.60 -5.47
N ASN A 213 -25.14 1.61 -4.33
CA ASN A 213 -25.72 1.56 -2.98
C ASN A 213 -25.03 2.55 -2.06
N THR A 214 -25.75 3.62 -1.70
CA THR A 214 -25.21 4.72 -0.89
C THR A 214 -24.84 4.30 0.53
N THR A 215 -25.63 3.43 1.16
CA THR A 215 -25.39 3.00 2.56
C THR A 215 -24.09 2.21 2.66
N ILE A 216 -23.92 1.17 1.84
CA ILE A 216 -22.71 0.35 1.85
C ILE A 216 -21.48 1.17 1.44
N PHE A 217 -21.65 2.05 0.44
CA PHE A 217 -20.58 2.98 0.05
C PHE A 217 -20.11 3.86 1.21
N LEU A 218 -21.05 4.44 1.97
CA LEU A 218 -20.72 5.29 3.12
C LEU A 218 -20.05 4.49 4.24
N GLU A 219 -20.56 3.31 4.56
CA GLU A 219 -19.97 2.41 5.57
C GLU A 219 -18.52 2.04 5.20
N CYS A 220 -18.30 1.56 3.97
CA CYS A 220 -16.96 1.24 3.48
C CYS A 220 -16.04 2.46 3.45
N THR A 221 -16.55 3.61 2.99
CA THR A 221 -15.79 4.86 2.94
C THR A 221 -15.36 5.31 4.34
N LEU A 222 -16.28 5.34 5.30
CA LEU A 222 -15.98 5.71 6.68
C LEU A 222 -15.00 4.73 7.34
N ALA A 223 -15.21 3.42 7.17
CA ALA A 223 -14.30 2.40 7.66
C ALA A 223 -12.88 2.58 7.10
N LEU A 224 -12.74 2.82 5.80
CA LEU A 224 -11.45 3.05 5.15
C LEU A 224 -10.81 4.38 5.57
N ILE A 225 -11.59 5.46 5.75
CA ILE A 225 -11.06 6.71 6.28
C ILE A 225 -10.46 6.47 7.66
N ILE A 226 -11.18 5.83 8.57
CA ILE A 226 -10.71 5.58 9.94
C ILE A 226 -9.52 4.62 9.94
N ILE A 227 -9.68 3.42 9.37
CA ILE A 227 -8.68 2.35 9.48
C ILE A 227 -7.45 2.68 8.61
N SER A 228 -7.64 2.93 7.32
CA SER A 228 -6.55 3.14 6.38
C SER A 228 -5.93 4.52 6.55
N ASN A 229 -6.73 5.57 6.33
CA ASN A 229 -6.18 6.91 6.14
C ASN A 229 -5.78 7.59 7.46
N LEU A 230 -6.59 7.47 8.52
CA LEU A 230 -6.29 8.08 9.81
C LEU A 230 -5.35 7.22 10.65
N VAL A 231 -5.57 5.91 10.71
CA VAL A 231 -4.75 5.02 11.56
C VAL A 231 -3.54 4.49 10.81
N CYS A 232 -3.71 3.67 9.76
CA CYS A 232 -2.60 2.94 9.14
C CYS A 232 -1.52 3.86 8.55
N TYR A 233 -1.89 4.85 7.74
CA TYR A 233 -0.91 5.77 7.10
C TYR A 233 -0.11 6.56 8.15
N ASN A 234 -0.75 7.02 9.23
CA ASN A 234 -0.07 7.79 10.26
C ASN A 234 0.74 6.90 11.21
N LEU A 235 0.25 5.70 11.52
CA LEU A 235 0.98 4.71 12.31
C LEU A 235 2.23 4.23 11.54
N TYR A 236 2.10 3.93 10.24
CA TYR A 236 3.23 3.58 9.39
C TYR A 236 4.29 4.69 9.38
N GLY A 237 3.89 5.94 9.12
CA GLY A 237 4.78 7.09 9.17
C GLY A 237 5.46 7.28 10.53
N SER A 238 4.75 6.99 11.62
CA SER A 238 5.30 7.05 12.99
C SER A 238 6.28 5.92 13.28
N LEU A 239 6.01 4.71 12.79
CA LEU A 239 6.90 3.56 12.93
C LEU A 239 8.20 3.73 12.12
N LEU A 240 8.15 4.41 10.97
CA LEU A 240 9.37 4.78 10.20
C LEU A 240 10.36 5.65 10.97
N LYS A 241 9.92 6.34 12.05
CA LYS A 241 10.82 7.06 12.95
C LYS A 241 11.59 6.11 13.88
N LYS A 242 10.98 4.98 14.26
CA LYS A 242 11.51 4.06 15.29
C LYS A 242 12.21 2.83 14.70
N TYR A 243 11.72 2.32 13.59
CA TYR A 243 12.21 1.09 12.98
C TYR A 243 12.82 1.36 11.61
N SER A 244 13.70 0.46 11.17
CA SER A 244 14.23 0.51 9.80
C SER A 244 13.13 0.18 8.79
N ALA A 245 13.21 0.78 7.59
CA ALA A 245 12.26 0.49 6.52
C ALA A 245 12.26 -0.99 6.11
N PRO A 246 13.43 -1.70 6.02
CA PRO A 246 13.46 -3.12 5.76
C PRO A 246 12.74 -3.97 6.81
N PHE A 247 12.92 -3.65 8.10
CA PHE A 247 12.22 -4.37 9.18
C PHE A 247 10.71 -4.24 9.07
N ILE A 248 10.21 -3.01 8.85
CA ILE A 248 8.78 -2.77 8.66
C ILE A 248 8.28 -3.52 7.41
N SER A 249 9.00 -3.43 6.30
CA SER A 249 8.63 -4.13 5.06
C SER A 249 8.59 -5.65 5.23
N PHE A 250 9.54 -6.22 5.96
CA PHE A 250 9.57 -7.66 6.27
C PHE A 250 8.36 -8.08 7.11
N ALA A 251 8.04 -7.31 8.15
CA ALA A 251 6.85 -7.57 8.97
C ALA A 251 5.55 -7.47 8.16
N GLY A 252 5.53 -6.65 7.10
CA GLY A 252 4.42 -6.52 6.15
C GLY A 252 4.07 -7.81 5.42
N PHE A 253 4.98 -8.77 5.35
CA PHE A 253 4.70 -10.07 4.77
C PHE A 253 3.68 -10.89 5.58
N THR A 254 3.32 -10.47 6.78
CA THR A 254 2.20 -11.07 7.53
C THR A 254 0.82 -10.66 6.97
N THR A 255 0.74 -9.55 6.21
CA THR A 255 -0.52 -9.02 5.67
C THR A 255 -1.29 -10.02 4.80
N PRO A 256 -0.68 -10.74 3.84
CA PRO A 256 -1.41 -11.72 3.02
C PRO A 256 -2.10 -12.82 3.82
N LEU A 257 -1.56 -13.23 4.96
CA LEU A 257 -2.19 -14.22 5.83
C LEU A 257 -3.48 -13.68 6.45
N PHE A 258 -3.44 -12.46 6.99
CA PHE A 258 -4.64 -11.81 7.52
C PHE A 258 -5.65 -11.52 6.40
N THR A 259 -5.19 -11.09 5.22
CA THR A 259 -6.09 -10.82 4.08
C THR A 259 -6.75 -12.10 3.57
N ALA A 260 -6.02 -13.21 3.52
CA ALA A 260 -6.59 -14.51 3.16
C ALA A 260 -7.66 -14.95 4.17
N LEU A 261 -7.41 -14.75 5.48
CA LEU A 261 -8.38 -15.04 6.53
C LEU A 261 -9.64 -14.15 6.41
N PHE A 262 -9.47 -12.85 6.24
CA PHE A 262 -10.60 -11.92 6.10
C PHE A 262 -11.35 -12.13 4.78
N GLY A 263 -10.66 -12.39 3.68
CA GLY A 263 -11.27 -12.72 2.38
C GLY A 263 -12.12 -13.99 2.45
N TRP A 264 -11.63 -15.00 3.15
CA TRP A 264 -12.40 -16.23 3.39
C TRP A 264 -13.64 -15.97 4.25
N ILE A 265 -13.51 -15.24 5.37
CA ILE A 265 -14.61 -15.01 6.32
C ILE A 265 -15.68 -14.07 5.74
N PHE A 266 -15.28 -12.97 5.12
CA PHE A 266 -16.20 -11.88 4.76
C PHE A 266 -16.57 -11.85 3.28
N LEU A 267 -15.72 -12.38 2.38
CA LEU A 267 -15.94 -12.36 0.92
C LEU A 267 -16.17 -13.76 0.33
N GLY A 268 -16.06 -14.83 1.13
CA GLY A 268 -16.16 -16.19 0.63
C GLY A 268 -15.03 -16.57 -0.34
N GLU A 269 -13.90 -15.86 -0.34
CA GLU A 269 -12.76 -16.16 -1.20
C GLU A 269 -12.12 -17.48 -0.79
N ILE A 270 -11.91 -18.39 -1.76
CA ILE A 270 -11.30 -19.70 -1.52
C ILE A 270 -9.78 -19.57 -1.71
N VAL A 271 -9.06 -19.82 -0.64
CA VAL A 271 -7.59 -19.85 -0.68
C VAL A 271 -7.14 -21.23 -1.20
N THR A 272 -6.49 -21.23 -2.35
CA THR A 272 -6.05 -22.44 -3.02
C THR A 272 -4.60 -22.79 -2.68
N TRP A 273 -4.17 -24.03 -2.92
CA TRP A 273 -2.82 -24.51 -2.60
C TRP A 273 -1.67 -23.67 -3.21
N PRO A 274 -1.79 -23.05 -4.41
CA PRO A 274 -0.74 -22.20 -4.96
C PRO A 274 -0.39 -21.01 -4.04
N PHE A 275 -1.37 -20.50 -3.28
CA PHE A 275 -1.11 -19.43 -2.29
C PHE A 275 -0.13 -19.89 -1.21
N TYR A 276 -0.32 -21.07 -0.63
CA TYR A 276 0.54 -21.58 0.43
C TYR A 276 1.96 -21.86 -0.06
N VAL A 277 2.11 -22.44 -1.25
CA VAL A 277 3.43 -22.68 -1.88
C VAL A 277 4.14 -21.36 -2.16
N SER A 278 3.44 -20.39 -2.78
CA SER A 278 3.99 -19.07 -3.04
C SER A 278 4.35 -18.35 -1.75
N PHE A 279 3.48 -18.40 -0.73
CA PHE A 279 3.73 -17.79 0.56
C PHE A 279 5.01 -18.33 1.21
N GLY A 280 5.17 -19.65 1.29
CA GLY A 280 6.37 -20.27 1.86
C GLY A 280 7.64 -19.92 1.08
N THR A 281 7.59 -19.98 -0.25
CA THR A 281 8.77 -19.71 -1.09
C THR A 281 9.17 -18.23 -1.04
N VAL A 282 8.20 -17.29 -1.13
CA VAL A 282 8.47 -15.85 -1.00
C VAL A 282 8.97 -15.50 0.40
N PHE A 283 8.44 -16.16 1.45
CA PHE A 283 8.92 -15.99 2.82
C PHE A 283 10.39 -16.39 2.98
N LEU A 284 10.78 -17.54 2.41
CA LEU A 284 12.20 -17.95 2.39
C LEU A 284 13.08 -16.96 1.63
N GLY A 285 12.61 -16.46 0.48
CA GLY A 285 13.30 -15.42 -0.28
C GLY A 285 13.51 -14.15 0.54
N LEU A 286 12.47 -13.70 1.27
CA LEU A 286 12.53 -12.53 2.14
C LEU A 286 13.44 -12.74 3.36
N LEU A 287 13.44 -13.93 3.96
CA LEU A 287 14.36 -14.25 5.05
C LEU A 287 15.82 -14.13 4.61
N LEU A 288 16.16 -14.73 3.46
CA LEU A 288 17.50 -14.63 2.90
C LEU A 288 17.88 -13.18 2.53
N PHE A 289 16.93 -12.46 1.95
CA PHE A 289 17.11 -11.06 1.55
C PHE A 289 17.39 -10.16 2.75
N ASN A 290 16.64 -10.30 3.86
CA ASN A 290 16.75 -9.45 5.03
C ASN A 290 17.69 -9.99 6.11
N GLN A 291 18.34 -11.12 5.92
CA GLN A 291 19.17 -11.78 6.94
C GLN A 291 20.25 -10.85 7.52
N GLU A 292 20.90 -10.05 6.67
CA GLU A 292 21.95 -9.12 7.09
C GLU A 292 21.36 -7.91 7.86
N GLU A 293 20.21 -7.41 7.45
CA GLU A 293 19.57 -6.24 8.06
C GLU A 293 18.82 -6.58 9.35
N LEU A 294 18.23 -7.78 9.44
CA LEU A 294 17.63 -8.30 10.68
C LEU A 294 18.70 -8.50 11.75
N GLY A 295 19.90 -8.98 11.38
CA GLY A 295 21.04 -9.09 12.28
C GLY A 295 21.53 -7.73 12.81
N GLN A 296 21.60 -6.72 11.95
CA GLN A 296 21.98 -5.35 12.34
C GLN A 296 20.88 -4.66 13.18
N GLY A 297 19.61 -4.86 12.85
CA GLY A 297 18.48 -4.32 13.61
C GLY A 297 18.41 -4.85 15.03
N TYR A 298 18.73 -6.13 15.22
CA TYR A 298 18.78 -6.76 16.53
C TYR A 298 19.91 -6.19 17.42
N GLN A 299 21.07 -5.88 16.82
CA GLN A 299 22.18 -5.24 17.53
C GLN A 299 21.86 -3.79 17.96
N MET A 300 21.16 -3.03 17.12
CA MET A 300 20.74 -1.66 17.44
C MET A 300 19.70 -1.61 18.57
N GLU A 301 18.78 -2.59 18.63
CA GLU A 301 17.79 -2.69 19.70
C GLU A 301 18.43 -3.08 21.05
N GLN A 302 19.45 -3.92 21.02
CA GLN A 302 20.24 -4.26 22.22
C GLN A 302 21.04 -3.07 22.76
N LEU A 303 21.64 -2.25 21.88
CA LEU A 303 22.39 -1.04 22.25
C LEU A 303 21.46 0.09 22.74
N ALA A 304 20.20 0.13 22.28
CA ALA A 304 19.22 1.12 22.74
C ALA A 304 18.58 0.75 24.10
N ASN A 305 18.65 -0.52 24.50
CA ASN A 305 18.11 -1.04 25.77
C ASN A 305 19.19 -1.28 26.83
N SER A 306 20.47 -1.06 26.52
CA SER A 306 21.61 -1.04 27.42
C SER A 306 21.99 0.40 27.83
#